data_8f2db636ccb469b1d8e32b7a49a0566a
#
_entry.id   8f2db636ccb469b1d8e32b7a49a0566a
#
_cell.length_a   1.000
_cell.length_b   1.000
_cell.length_c   1.000
_cell.angle_alpha   90.00
_cell.angle_beta   90.00
_cell.angle_gamma   90.00
#
_symmetry.space_group_name_H-M   'P 1'
#
loop_
_entity.id
_entity.type
_entity.pdbx_description
1 polymer ?
#
loop_
_entity_poly.entity_id
_entity_poly.type
_entity_poly.pdbx_seq_one_letter_code
_entity_poly.pdbx_strand_id
1 'polypeptide(L)'
;EMKTAIKIGMMGLSIVLLAGCKEKSHQTEMPAPSISVAMPVVRDITLTKDYPGYLSSDRMVNLVARVNGYLQSSQLVPGAKVKKGDLIFVIEPEVYQNNVTQAEAALNTAKAQVEYARSNYERMKEAAKSGAVSQIQVLQAESTAAEMEASVHNAEAALKTARTNLGYCYIRAPYDGRVTRASYDVGNYINGAVQPVTLATLYKDDIMYANFNIEDNQFMRMKMIADQNDPNVKMPTHVSIRLGQDGRQSYTGTLDYLSPNVDLSTGTLNVRANLENKDGELKSGLYV
;
A
#
# COMPACT_ATOMS: atom_id res chain seq x y z
N GLU A 1 73.98 35.83 -90.17
CA GLU A 1 72.84 36.71 -90.42
C GLU A 1 71.49 36.04 -90.10
N MET A 2 71.39 34.77 -89.90
CA MET A 2 70.14 34.03 -89.64
C MET A 2 69.73 33.96 -88.17
N LYS A 3 70.60 34.34 -87.25
CA LYS A 3 70.30 34.26 -85.75
C LYS A 3 69.69 35.53 -85.21
N THR A 4 69.79 36.66 -85.93
CA THR A 4 69.22 37.92 -85.47
C THR A 4 67.74 38.10 -85.86
N ALA A 5 67.27 37.49 -86.95
CA ALA A 5 65.87 37.54 -87.38
C ALA A 5 64.93 36.72 -86.50
N ILE A 6 65.42 35.62 -85.90
CA ILE A 6 64.62 34.74 -84.98
C ILE A 6 64.41 35.39 -83.63
N LYS A 7 65.36 36.20 -83.15
CA LYS A 7 65.16 36.90 -81.83
C LYS A 7 64.18 38.06 -81.93
N ILE A 8 64.01 38.75 -83.07
CA ILE A 8 63.04 39.83 -83.24
C ILE A 8 61.63 39.25 -83.41
N GLY A 9 61.45 38.11 -84.08
CA GLY A 9 60.16 37.48 -84.27
C GLY A 9 59.60 36.88 -82.91
N MET A 10 60.47 36.39 -82.05
CA MET A 10 60.06 35.89 -80.75
C MET A 10 59.70 36.97 -79.72
N MET A 11 60.31 38.19 -79.89
CA MET A 11 60.00 39.30 -78.98
C MET A 11 58.70 40.03 -79.40
N GLY A 12 58.29 39.96 -80.66
CA GLY A 12 57.00 40.51 -81.17
C GLY A 12 55.82 39.62 -80.79
N LEU A 13 56.02 38.27 -80.69
CA LEU A 13 54.95 37.32 -80.33
C LEU A 13 54.66 37.33 -78.85
N SER A 14 55.60 37.66 -77.95
CA SER A 14 55.37 37.79 -76.50
C SER A 14 54.57 39.05 -76.10
N ILE A 15 54.57 40.11 -76.92
CA ILE A 15 53.86 41.36 -76.59
C ILE A 15 52.35 41.30 -76.97
N VAL A 16 51.95 40.47 -77.90
CA VAL A 16 50.57 40.31 -78.35
C VAL A 16 49.74 39.43 -77.34
N LEU A 17 50.43 38.66 -76.54
CA LEU A 17 49.75 37.77 -75.51
C LEU A 17 49.39 38.56 -74.24
N LEU A 18 49.76 39.78 -74.00
CA LEU A 18 49.47 40.55 -72.80
C LEU A 18 48.33 41.57 -72.98
N ALA A 19 47.70 41.63 -74.14
CA ALA A 19 46.61 42.60 -74.46
C ALA A 19 45.22 41.91 -74.45
N GLY A 20 45.12 40.68 -74.03
CA GLY A 20 43.88 39.92 -73.97
C GLY A 20 43.18 40.00 -72.59
N CYS A 21 41.99 40.52 -72.58
CA CYS A 21 40.94 40.32 -71.64
C CYS A 21 41.03 41.07 -70.29
N LYS A 22 40.64 42.30 -70.30
CA LYS A 22 39.92 42.84 -69.17
C LYS A 22 38.42 42.55 -69.40
N GLU A 23 38.06 41.30 -69.22
CA GLU A 23 36.66 40.85 -69.16
C GLU A 23 36.10 41.37 -67.84
N LYS A 24 35.22 42.36 -67.90
CA LYS A 24 34.37 42.73 -66.80
C LYS A 24 33.52 41.50 -66.52
N SER A 25 33.89 40.74 -65.50
CA SER A 25 32.98 39.72 -64.92
C SER A 25 31.72 40.49 -64.48
N HIS A 26 30.70 40.50 -65.31
CA HIS A 26 29.36 40.66 -64.79
C HIS A 26 29.13 39.44 -63.83
N GLN A 27 29.41 39.66 -62.55
CA GLN A 27 28.81 38.81 -61.56
C GLN A 27 27.30 38.96 -61.71
N THR A 28 26.70 38.05 -62.42
CA THR A 28 25.26 37.86 -62.35
C THR A 28 24.96 37.48 -60.91
N GLU A 29 24.60 38.51 -60.12
CA GLU A 29 24.04 38.23 -58.79
C GLU A 29 22.87 37.27 -59.02
N MET A 30 23.10 35.99 -58.67
CA MET A 30 21.98 35.03 -58.61
C MET A 30 20.94 35.62 -57.67
N PRO A 31 19.69 35.80 -58.12
CA PRO A 31 18.64 36.31 -57.25
C PRO A 31 18.62 35.42 -56.01
N ALA A 32 18.59 36.03 -54.83
CA ALA A 32 18.53 35.33 -53.58
C ALA A 32 17.40 34.28 -53.63
N PRO A 33 17.65 33.04 -53.21
CA PRO A 33 16.63 32.02 -53.26
C PRO A 33 15.41 32.47 -52.45
N SER A 34 14.24 32.43 -53.05
CA SER A 34 12.99 32.75 -52.39
C SER A 34 12.67 31.62 -51.39
N ILE A 35 12.71 31.93 -50.11
CA ILE A 35 12.33 30.99 -49.04
C ILE A 35 10.89 31.28 -48.68
N SER A 36 10.03 30.30 -48.83
CA SER A 36 8.66 30.38 -48.30
C SER A 36 8.69 30.36 -46.77
N VAL A 37 8.23 31.43 -46.18
CA VAL A 37 8.06 31.51 -44.72
C VAL A 37 6.57 31.47 -44.39
N ALA A 38 6.22 30.70 -43.35
CA ALA A 38 4.87 30.67 -42.79
C ALA A 38 4.89 31.34 -41.43
N MET A 39 3.81 32.02 -41.09
CA MET A 39 3.66 32.53 -39.73
C MET A 39 3.56 31.35 -38.74
N PRO A 40 4.20 31.45 -37.57
CA PRO A 40 4.06 30.44 -36.56
C PRO A 40 2.60 30.38 -36.10
N VAL A 41 2.06 29.16 -36.02
CA VAL A 41 0.74 28.92 -35.45
C VAL A 41 0.89 28.81 -33.94
N VAL A 42 0.34 29.77 -33.21
CA VAL A 42 0.25 29.73 -31.76
C VAL A 42 -1.07 29.05 -31.39
N ARG A 43 -0.99 27.97 -30.67
CA ARG A 43 -2.14 27.27 -30.09
C ARG A 43 -1.80 26.73 -28.70
N ASP A 44 -2.77 26.68 -27.83
CA ASP A 44 -2.62 26.05 -26.55
C ASP A 44 -2.52 24.54 -26.76
N ILE A 45 -1.49 23.94 -26.18
CA ILE A 45 -1.28 22.49 -26.18
C ILE A 45 -1.20 21.99 -24.72
N THR A 46 -1.88 20.89 -24.43
CA THR A 46 -1.72 20.20 -23.17
C THR A 46 -0.60 19.17 -23.31
N LEU A 47 0.47 19.37 -22.57
CA LEU A 47 1.55 18.38 -22.48
C LEU A 47 1.17 17.31 -21.48
N THR A 48 1.08 16.08 -21.94
CA THR A 48 0.89 14.91 -21.06
C THR A 48 2.17 14.11 -21.00
N LYS A 49 2.47 13.58 -19.80
CA LYS A 49 3.55 12.62 -19.61
C LYS A 49 2.97 11.36 -18.99
N ASP A 50 3.36 10.22 -19.54
CA ASP A 50 2.92 8.92 -19.07
C ASP A 50 3.95 8.35 -18.08
N TYR A 51 3.46 7.76 -17.02
CA TYR A 51 4.24 7.11 -15.99
C TYR A 51 3.75 5.68 -15.82
N PRO A 52 4.64 4.69 -15.89
CA PRO A 52 4.24 3.32 -15.57
C PRO A 52 3.90 3.20 -14.09
N GLY A 53 2.83 2.50 -13.80
CA GLY A 53 2.35 2.30 -12.45
C GLY A 53 1.65 0.97 -12.28
N TYR A 54 1.17 0.73 -11.07
CA TYR A 54 0.40 -0.46 -10.74
C TYR A 54 -0.72 -0.12 -9.77
N LEU A 55 -1.80 -0.88 -9.86
CA LEU A 55 -2.93 -0.74 -8.95
C LEU A 55 -2.71 -1.58 -7.69
N SER A 56 -3.11 -1.05 -6.55
CA SER A 56 -3.22 -1.76 -5.28
C SER A 56 -4.58 -1.50 -4.63
N SER A 57 -5.06 -2.43 -3.83
CA SER A 57 -6.29 -2.25 -3.04
C SER A 57 -6.05 -1.28 -1.89
N ASP A 58 -7.12 -0.62 -1.41
CA ASP A 58 -7.10 0.23 -0.21
C ASP A 58 -6.51 -0.54 1.00
N ARG A 59 -6.97 -1.77 1.21
CA ARG A 59 -6.50 -2.64 2.29
C ARG A 59 -6.40 -4.08 1.80
N MET A 60 -5.41 -4.75 2.35
CA MET A 60 -5.22 -6.18 2.19
C MET A 60 -4.91 -6.79 3.56
N VAL A 61 -5.58 -7.87 3.91
CA VAL A 61 -5.31 -8.61 5.13
C VAL A 61 -5.31 -10.12 4.87
N ASN A 62 -4.34 -10.80 5.47
CA ASN A 62 -4.33 -12.25 5.48
C ASN A 62 -5.24 -12.76 6.61
N LEU A 63 -6.23 -13.57 6.27
CA LEU A 63 -7.04 -14.30 7.21
C LEU A 63 -6.21 -15.47 7.72
N VAL A 64 -5.75 -15.36 8.96
CA VAL A 64 -4.80 -16.33 9.53
C VAL A 64 -5.43 -17.15 10.64
N ALA A 65 -5.09 -18.42 10.70
CA ALA A 65 -5.33 -19.28 11.85
C ALA A 65 -4.32 -18.94 12.95
N ARG A 66 -4.79 -18.89 14.22
CA ARG A 66 -4.00 -18.65 15.43
C ARG A 66 -4.06 -19.79 16.42
N VAL A 67 -4.78 -20.83 16.09
CA VAL A 67 -5.00 -22.03 16.90
C VAL A 67 -4.73 -23.26 16.07
N ASN A 68 -4.52 -24.38 16.73
CA ASN A 68 -4.33 -25.68 16.10
C ASN A 68 -5.66 -26.42 16.03
N GLY A 69 -5.86 -27.21 14.99
CA GLY A 69 -7.04 -28.07 14.83
C GLY A 69 -7.34 -28.36 13.37
N TYR A 70 -8.31 -29.22 13.13
CA TYR A 70 -8.78 -29.51 11.79
C TYR A 70 -9.67 -28.37 11.28
N LEU A 71 -9.51 -28.00 10.00
CA LEU A 71 -10.41 -27.08 9.33
C LEU A 71 -11.77 -27.76 9.15
N GLN A 72 -12.74 -27.40 10.00
CA GLN A 72 -14.05 -28.08 10.07
C GLN A 72 -15.00 -27.59 8.97
N SER A 73 -14.97 -26.30 8.67
CA SER A 73 -15.80 -25.73 7.62
C SER A 73 -15.16 -24.50 6.97
N SER A 74 -15.51 -24.30 5.69
CA SER A 74 -15.20 -23.11 4.91
C SER A 74 -16.47 -22.63 4.23
N GLN A 75 -16.93 -21.43 4.57
CA GLN A 75 -18.07 -20.78 3.90
C GLN A 75 -17.61 -19.86 2.77
N LEU A 76 -16.35 -19.96 2.40
CA LEU A 76 -15.71 -19.13 1.42
C LEU A 76 -16.11 -19.55 0.00
N VAL A 77 -16.68 -18.61 -0.76
CA VAL A 77 -16.81 -18.73 -2.22
C VAL A 77 -15.66 -17.93 -2.84
N PRO A 78 -14.74 -18.57 -3.58
CA PRO A 78 -13.58 -17.89 -4.15
C PRO A 78 -13.97 -16.69 -5.01
N GLY A 79 -13.38 -15.52 -4.75
CA GLY A 79 -13.66 -14.28 -5.47
C GLY A 79 -14.95 -13.57 -5.08
N ALA A 80 -15.76 -14.11 -4.18
CA ALA A 80 -17.01 -13.48 -3.73
C ALA A 80 -16.74 -12.28 -2.80
N LYS A 81 -17.70 -11.35 -2.79
CA LYS A 81 -17.74 -10.28 -1.79
C LYS A 81 -18.25 -10.83 -0.46
N VAL A 82 -17.58 -10.42 0.63
CA VAL A 82 -17.96 -10.73 2.00
C VAL A 82 -18.15 -9.43 2.77
N LYS A 83 -19.00 -9.47 3.80
CA LYS A 83 -19.24 -8.35 4.70
C LYS A 83 -18.43 -8.51 5.98
N LYS A 84 -18.14 -7.40 6.64
CA LYS A 84 -17.53 -7.38 7.97
C LYS A 84 -18.32 -8.25 8.94
N GLY A 85 -17.63 -9.16 9.62
CA GLY A 85 -18.21 -10.09 10.57
C GLY A 85 -18.65 -11.43 9.98
N ASP A 86 -18.73 -11.57 8.65
CA ASP A 86 -19.06 -12.86 8.02
C ASP A 86 -18.08 -13.93 8.46
N LEU A 87 -18.62 -15.10 8.82
CA LEU A 87 -17.83 -16.26 9.18
C LEU A 87 -17.27 -16.91 7.93
N ILE A 88 -15.94 -16.99 7.85
CA ILE A 88 -15.25 -17.51 6.65
C ILE A 88 -14.76 -18.94 6.88
N PHE A 89 -14.08 -19.17 8.03
CA PHE A 89 -13.53 -20.47 8.37
C PHE A 89 -13.87 -20.84 9.82
N VAL A 90 -14.03 -22.14 10.06
CA VAL A 90 -14.14 -22.70 11.41
C VAL A 90 -13.07 -23.77 11.57
N ILE A 91 -12.22 -23.59 12.57
CA ILE A 91 -11.28 -24.62 13.06
C ILE A 91 -11.97 -25.32 14.21
N GLU A 92 -11.82 -26.65 14.30
CA GLU A 92 -12.41 -27.53 15.29
C GLU A 92 -12.48 -26.89 16.70
N PRO A 93 -13.67 -26.48 17.19
CA PRO A 93 -13.79 -25.68 18.40
C PRO A 93 -13.94 -26.52 19.68
N GLU A 94 -14.18 -27.85 19.57
CA GLU A 94 -14.60 -28.69 20.65
C GLU A 94 -13.60 -28.71 21.84
N VAL A 95 -12.30 -28.83 21.53
CA VAL A 95 -11.24 -28.79 22.56
C VAL A 95 -11.21 -27.45 23.27
N TYR A 96 -11.37 -26.36 22.54
CA TYR A 96 -11.36 -25.01 23.08
C TYR A 96 -12.63 -24.71 23.89
N GLN A 97 -13.78 -25.25 23.46
CA GLN A 97 -15.03 -25.18 24.23
C GLN A 97 -14.91 -25.91 25.58
N ASN A 98 -14.31 -27.09 25.58
CA ASN A 98 -14.06 -27.84 26.81
C ASN A 98 -13.13 -27.09 27.77
N ASN A 99 -12.10 -26.40 27.24
CA ASN A 99 -11.21 -25.54 28.04
C ASN A 99 -11.96 -24.35 28.66
N VAL A 100 -12.91 -23.75 27.94
CA VAL A 100 -13.77 -22.70 28.49
C VAL A 100 -14.62 -23.26 29.64
N THR A 101 -15.29 -24.41 29.45
CA THR A 101 -16.11 -25.04 30.48
C THR A 101 -15.29 -25.37 31.72
N GLN A 102 -14.07 -25.89 31.56
CA GLN A 102 -13.15 -26.19 32.68
C GLN A 102 -12.75 -24.89 33.41
N ALA A 103 -12.41 -23.81 32.70
CA ALA A 103 -12.05 -22.55 33.34
C ALA A 103 -13.23 -21.86 34.02
N GLU A 104 -14.47 -22.03 33.51
CA GLU A 104 -15.70 -21.57 34.17
C GLU A 104 -15.95 -22.34 35.50
N ALA A 105 -15.74 -23.65 35.52
CA ALA A 105 -15.85 -24.44 36.73
C ALA A 105 -14.81 -24.02 37.78
N ALA A 106 -13.56 -23.79 37.36
CA ALA A 106 -12.49 -23.29 38.23
C ALA A 106 -12.82 -21.92 38.84
N LEU A 107 -13.36 -20.99 38.02
CA LEU A 107 -13.81 -19.68 38.50
C LEU A 107 -14.93 -19.79 39.52
N ASN A 108 -15.92 -20.68 39.31
CA ASN A 108 -17.02 -20.88 40.23
C ASN A 108 -16.50 -21.45 41.57
N THR A 109 -15.54 -22.37 41.55
CA THR A 109 -14.87 -22.87 42.74
C THR A 109 -14.16 -21.78 43.52
N ALA A 110 -13.35 -20.94 42.82
CA ALA A 110 -12.64 -19.82 43.45
C ALA A 110 -13.63 -18.82 44.09
N LYS A 111 -14.73 -18.50 43.41
CA LYS A 111 -15.80 -17.61 43.97
C LYS A 111 -16.41 -18.21 45.28
N ALA A 112 -16.72 -19.48 45.32
CA ALA A 112 -17.23 -20.12 46.53
C ALA A 112 -16.20 -20.06 47.68
N GLN A 113 -14.91 -20.20 47.38
CA GLN A 113 -13.84 -20.08 48.36
C GLN A 113 -13.70 -18.68 48.93
N VAL A 114 -13.82 -17.65 48.10
CA VAL A 114 -13.82 -16.25 48.55
C VAL A 114 -14.99 -15.97 49.45
N GLU A 115 -16.19 -16.40 49.08
CA GLU A 115 -17.38 -16.20 49.90
C GLU A 115 -17.22 -16.81 51.29
N TYR A 116 -16.70 -18.05 51.35
CA TYR A 116 -16.39 -18.68 52.62
C TYR A 116 -15.33 -17.90 53.42
N ALA A 117 -14.23 -17.52 52.80
CA ALA A 117 -13.14 -16.79 53.46
C ALA A 117 -13.57 -15.44 54.00
N ARG A 118 -14.34 -14.67 53.22
CA ARG A 118 -14.93 -13.38 53.61
C ARG A 118 -15.91 -13.58 54.80
N SER A 119 -16.81 -14.53 54.72
CA SER A 119 -17.73 -14.83 55.81
C SER A 119 -17.00 -15.22 57.09
N ASN A 120 -15.90 -15.99 57.00
CA ASN A 120 -15.04 -16.31 58.10
C ASN A 120 -14.34 -15.08 58.69
N TYR A 121 -13.75 -14.23 57.84
CA TYR A 121 -13.14 -12.97 58.26
C TYR A 121 -14.11 -12.07 59.03
N GLU A 122 -15.31 -11.86 58.50
CA GLU A 122 -16.32 -11.02 59.16
C GLU A 122 -16.75 -11.58 60.52
N ARG A 123 -16.90 -12.93 60.65
CA ARG A 123 -17.18 -13.56 61.94
C ARG A 123 -16.03 -13.39 62.94
N MET A 124 -14.78 -13.56 62.52
CA MET A 124 -13.60 -13.33 63.36
C MET A 124 -13.50 -11.92 63.85
N LYS A 125 -13.74 -10.97 62.94
CA LYS A 125 -13.76 -9.50 63.23
C LYS A 125 -14.83 -9.15 64.28
N GLU A 126 -16.02 -9.75 64.15
CA GLU A 126 -17.09 -9.49 65.13
C GLU A 126 -16.75 -10.17 66.51
N ALA A 127 -16.20 -11.39 66.49
CA ALA A 127 -15.79 -12.08 67.72
C ALA A 127 -14.63 -11.35 68.44
N ALA A 128 -13.76 -10.65 67.71
CA ALA A 128 -12.68 -9.85 68.31
C ALA A 128 -13.20 -8.67 69.14
N LYS A 129 -14.37 -8.11 68.79
CA LYS A 129 -15.00 -7.01 69.56
C LYS A 129 -15.37 -7.43 70.97
N SER A 130 -15.74 -8.68 71.18
CA SER A 130 -16.04 -9.26 72.47
C SER A 130 -14.83 -9.85 73.19
N GLY A 131 -13.62 -9.79 72.61
CA GLY A 131 -12.41 -10.38 73.15
C GLY A 131 -12.33 -11.90 73.01
N ALA A 132 -13.24 -12.54 72.25
CA ALA A 132 -13.31 -13.98 72.08
C ALA A 132 -12.19 -14.58 71.19
N VAL A 133 -11.57 -13.75 70.33
CA VAL A 133 -10.47 -14.16 69.45
C VAL A 133 -9.35 -13.08 69.47
N SER A 134 -8.10 -13.51 69.16
CA SER A 134 -6.96 -12.60 69.14
C SER A 134 -6.93 -11.79 67.85
N GLN A 135 -6.27 -10.61 67.89
CA GLN A 135 -6.03 -9.76 66.69
C GLN A 135 -5.23 -10.49 65.60
N ILE A 136 -4.34 -11.42 66.01
CA ILE A 136 -3.56 -12.23 65.06
C ILE A 136 -4.47 -13.15 64.25
N GLN A 137 -5.53 -13.73 64.88
CA GLN A 137 -6.50 -14.60 64.19
C GLN A 137 -7.34 -13.79 63.19
N VAL A 138 -7.71 -12.54 63.53
CA VAL A 138 -8.42 -11.65 62.61
C VAL A 138 -7.56 -11.33 61.41
N LEU A 139 -6.29 -10.93 61.62
CA LEU A 139 -5.33 -10.62 60.56
C LEU A 139 -5.08 -11.84 59.64
N GLN A 140 -5.02 -13.04 60.22
CA GLN A 140 -4.86 -14.27 59.44
C GLN A 140 -6.10 -14.54 58.55
N ALA A 141 -7.31 -14.35 59.08
CA ALA A 141 -8.54 -14.50 58.32
C ALA A 141 -8.66 -13.45 57.20
N GLU A 142 -8.24 -12.22 57.46
CA GLU A 142 -8.16 -11.14 56.46
C GLU A 142 -7.17 -11.47 55.32
N SER A 143 -5.96 -11.94 55.68
CA SER A 143 -4.98 -12.37 54.68
C SER A 143 -5.47 -13.53 53.83
N THR A 144 -6.18 -14.50 54.45
CA THR A 144 -6.79 -15.64 53.74
C THR A 144 -7.87 -15.14 52.77
N ALA A 145 -8.71 -14.20 53.20
CA ALA A 145 -9.74 -13.62 52.31
C ALA A 145 -9.10 -12.90 51.10
N ALA A 146 -8.04 -12.13 51.34
CA ALA A 146 -7.31 -11.42 50.27
C ALA A 146 -6.62 -12.43 49.30
N GLU A 147 -6.07 -13.52 49.82
CA GLU A 147 -5.49 -14.61 49.01
C GLU A 147 -6.54 -15.28 48.11
N MET A 148 -7.73 -15.56 48.66
CA MET A 148 -8.83 -16.16 47.86
C MET A 148 -9.35 -15.17 46.82
N GLU A 149 -9.41 -13.83 47.09
CA GLU A 149 -9.74 -12.82 46.12
C GLU A 149 -8.74 -12.79 44.95
N ALA A 150 -7.45 -12.86 45.23
CA ALA A 150 -6.42 -13.00 44.21
C ALA A 150 -6.60 -14.29 43.36
N SER A 151 -7.04 -15.37 43.96
CA SER A 151 -7.35 -16.62 43.24
C SER A 151 -8.52 -16.47 42.26
N VAL A 152 -9.56 -15.69 42.61
CA VAL A 152 -10.66 -15.36 41.68
C VAL A 152 -10.12 -14.59 40.47
N HIS A 153 -9.28 -13.59 40.67
CA HIS A 153 -8.70 -12.80 39.56
C HIS A 153 -7.85 -13.70 38.63
N ASN A 154 -7.11 -14.67 39.20
CA ASN A 154 -6.36 -15.64 38.40
C ASN A 154 -7.28 -16.52 37.56
N ALA A 155 -8.38 -17.04 38.17
CA ALA A 155 -9.36 -17.85 37.45
C ALA A 155 -10.12 -17.07 36.38
N GLU A 156 -10.43 -15.78 36.61
CA GLU A 156 -11.02 -14.87 35.59
C GLU A 156 -10.09 -14.67 34.42
N ALA A 157 -8.80 -14.46 34.67
CA ALA A 157 -7.80 -14.32 33.62
C ALA A 157 -7.67 -15.60 32.78
N ALA A 158 -7.67 -16.77 33.43
CA ALA A 158 -7.65 -18.08 32.77
C ALA A 158 -8.89 -18.30 31.89
N LEU A 159 -10.08 -17.97 32.39
CA LEU A 159 -11.32 -18.03 31.62
C LEU A 159 -11.30 -17.09 30.41
N LYS A 160 -10.82 -15.87 30.58
CA LYS A 160 -10.66 -14.91 29.49
C LYS A 160 -9.74 -15.45 28.39
N THR A 161 -8.62 -16.06 28.77
CA THR A 161 -7.69 -16.69 27.81
C THR A 161 -8.35 -17.85 27.07
N ALA A 162 -9.07 -18.75 27.77
CA ALA A 162 -9.79 -19.83 27.13
C ALA A 162 -10.84 -19.36 26.14
N ARG A 163 -11.63 -18.33 26.49
CA ARG A 163 -12.62 -17.70 25.58
C ARG A 163 -11.97 -17.04 24.38
N THR A 164 -10.82 -16.40 24.56
CA THR A 164 -10.07 -15.80 23.46
C THR A 164 -9.61 -16.86 22.47
N ASN A 165 -9.06 -17.97 22.94
CA ASN A 165 -8.63 -19.09 22.11
C ASN A 165 -9.81 -19.74 21.37
N LEU A 166 -10.95 -19.90 22.02
CA LEU A 166 -12.19 -20.36 21.37
C LEU A 166 -12.62 -19.37 20.28
N GLY A 167 -12.51 -18.07 20.53
CA GLY A 167 -12.80 -17.02 19.53
C GLY A 167 -11.92 -17.14 18.29
N TYR A 168 -10.67 -17.58 18.43
CA TYR A 168 -9.76 -17.79 17.31
C TYR A 168 -10.10 -19.00 16.43
N CYS A 169 -10.96 -19.90 16.89
CA CYS A 169 -11.49 -20.97 16.06
C CYS A 169 -12.42 -20.46 14.95
N TYR A 170 -13.02 -19.27 15.11
CA TYR A 170 -13.96 -18.67 14.20
C TYR A 170 -13.33 -17.51 13.47
N ILE A 171 -12.81 -17.73 12.26
CA ILE A 171 -12.16 -16.71 11.45
C ILE A 171 -13.23 -15.93 10.67
N ARG A 172 -13.32 -14.63 10.97
CA ARG A 172 -14.31 -13.72 10.40
C ARG A 172 -13.65 -12.61 9.56
N ALA A 173 -14.39 -12.08 8.59
CA ALA A 173 -13.96 -10.93 7.81
C ALA A 173 -13.87 -9.67 8.70
N PRO A 174 -12.70 -8.99 8.75
CA PRO A 174 -12.53 -7.78 9.57
C PRO A 174 -13.18 -6.54 8.93
N TYR A 175 -13.41 -6.55 7.63
CA TYR A 175 -14.07 -5.48 6.85
C TYR A 175 -14.72 -6.06 5.58
N ASP A 176 -15.52 -5.24 4.92
CA ASP A 176 -16.16 -5.60 3.63
C ASP A 176 -15.10 -5.69 2.54
N GLY A 177 -15.16 -6.71 1.70
CA GLY A 177 -14.18 -6.87 0.64
C GLY A 177 -14.39 -8.16 -0.15
N ARG A 178 -13.37 -8.51 -0.93
CA ARG A 178 -13.36 -9.70 -1.77
C ARG A 178 -12.27 -10.66 -1.32
N VAL A 179 -12.65 -11.92 -1.14
CA VAL A 179 -11.77 -12.99 -0.64
C VAL A 179 -11.16 -13.77 -1.80
N THR A 180 -9.87 -14.15 -1.66
CA THR A 180 -9.23 -15.11 -2.58
C THR A 180 -9.75 -16.52 -2.35
N ARG A 181 -9.26 -17.49 -3.11
CA ARG A 181 -9.49 -18.91 -2.79
C ARG A 181 -8.83 -19.27 -1.46
N ALA A 182 -9.35 -20.28 -0.80
CA ALA A 182 -8.73 -20.89 0.37
C ALA A 182 -7.39 -21.56 0.00
N SER A 183 -6.42 -21.47 0.89
CA SER A 183 -5.13 -22.16 0.76
C SER A 183 -5.19 -23.60 1.26
N TYR A 184 -6.20 -23.93 2.04
CA TYR A 184 -6.41 -25.25 2.65
C TYR A 184 -7.85 -25.70 2.49
N ASP A 185 -8.04 -26.98 2.27
CA ASP A 185 -9.37 -27.59 2.16
C ASP A 185 -9.88 -28.04 3.54
N VAL A 186 -11.20 -28.19 3.66
CA VAL A 186 -11.85 -28.77 4.83
C VAL A 186 -11.29 -30.16 5.09
N GLY A 187 -10.99 -30.45 6.35
CA GLY A 187 -10.34 -31.68 6.78
C GLY A 187 -8.82 -31.60 6.91
N ASN A 188 -8.17 -30.54 6.43
CA ASN A 188 -6.75 -30.34 6.69
C ASN A 188 -6.49 -29.92 8.13
N TYR A 189 -5.41 -30.44 8.71
CA TYR A 189 -4.93 -30.00 10.01
C TYR A 189 -4.14 -28.70 9.88
N ILE A 190 -4.51 -27.70 10.66
CA ILE A 190 -3.89 -26.37 10.67
C ILE A 190 -3.07 -26.23 11.96
N ASN A 191 -1.80 -25.87 11.84
CA ASN A 191 -0.91 -25.63 12.97
C ASN A 191 -0.63 -24.13 13.11
N GLY A 192 -1.64 -23.37 13.56
CA GLY A 192 -1.60 -21.92 13.63
C GLY A 192 -1.12 -21.33 14.97
N ALA A 193 -0.97 -22.15 16.02
CA ALA A 193 -0.62 -21.67 17.36
C ALA A 193 0.86 -21.25 17.48
N VAL A 194 1.76 -21.92 16.76
CA VAL A 194 3.21 -21.63 16.80
C VAL A 194 3.56 -20.54 15.80
N GLN A 195 3.04 -20.66 14.58
CA GLN A 195 3.19 -19.68 13.52
C GLN A 195 1.86 -19.48 12.81
N PRO A 196 1.37 -18.22 12.71
CA PRO A 196 0.10 -17.95 12.02
C PRO A 196 0.11 -18.48 10.59
N VAL A 197 -0.90 -19.28 10.25
CA VAL A 197 -1.06 -19.89 8.93
C VAL A 197 -2.10 -19.11 8.15
N THR A 198 -1.73 -18.61 6.96
CA THR A 198 -2.65 -17.88 6.08
C THR A 198 -3.61 -18.85 5.40
N LEU A 199 -4.92 -18.69 5.64
CA LEU A 199 -5.99 -19.47 5.04
C LEU A 199 -6.53 -18.86 3.75
N ALA A 200 -6.63 -17.53 3.69
CA ALA A 200 -7.04 -16.76 2.52
C ALA A 200 -6.59 -15.31 2.70
N THR A 201 -6.69 -14.51 1.63
CA THR A 201 -6.44 -13.07 1.68
C THR A 201 -7.72 -12.31 1.36
N LEU A 202 -8.03 -11.29 2.13
CA LEU A 202 -9.17 -10.39 1.94
C LEU A 202 -8.66 -9.05 1.41
N TYR A 203 -9.20 -8.62 0.27
CA TYR A 203 -8.92 -7.34 -0.37
C TYR A 203 -10.13 -6.42 -0.23
N LYS A 204 -9.90 -5.19 0.21
CA LYS A 204 -10.89 -4.12 0.12
C LYS A 204 -10.70 -3.44 -1.22
N ASP A 205 -11.58 -3.70 -2.17
CA ASP A 205 -11.44 -3.37 -3.58
C ASP A 205 -12.43 -2.32 -4.09
N ASP A 206 -13.19 -1.67 -3.22
CA ASP A 206 -14.11 -0.56 -3.53
C ASP A 206 -13.37 0.74 -3.91
N ILE A 207 -12.18 0.94 -3.35
CA ILE A 207 -11.24 1.98 -3.72
C ILE A 207 -9.92 1.33 -4.12
N MET A 208 -9.35 1.79 -5.21
CA MET A 208 -8.05 1.34 -5.70
C MET A 208 -7.06 2.49 -5.70
N TYR A 209 -5.81 2.17 -5.46
CA TYR A 209 -4.69 3.09 -5.53
C TYR A 209 -3.84 2.81 -6.74
N ALA A 210 -3.62 3.82 -7.58
CA ALA A 210 -2.60 3.78 -8.61
C ALA A 210 -1.30 4.34 -8.02
N ASN A 211 -0.28 3.50 -7.95
CA ASN A 211 1.04 3.86 -7.47
C ASN A 211 1.99 3.99 -8.66
N PHE A 212 2.68 5.12 -8.75
CA PHE A 212 3.66 5.39 -9.79
C PHE A 212 4.77 6.27 -9.25
N ASN A 213 5.89 6.34 -9.97
CA ASN A 213 7.06 7.08 -9.53
C ASN A 213 7.35 8.25 -10.48
N ILE A 214 7.70 9.39 -9.90
CA ILE A 214 8.11 10.62 -10.63
C ILE A 214 9.57 10.89 -10.31
N GLU A 215 10.37 11.25 -11.31
CA GLU A 215 11.76 11.66 -11.13
C GLU A 215 11.85 12.94 -10.27
N ASP A 216 12.82 13.01 -9.38
CA ASP A 216 13.04 14.12 -8.45
C ASP A 216 13.22 15.47 -9.17
N ASN A 217 14.02 15.48 -10.24
CA ASN A 217 14.28 16.66 -11.05
C ASN A 217 13.01 17.18 -11.75
N GLN A 218 12.10 16.28 -12.11
CA GLN A 218 10.82 16.65 -12.71
C GLN A 218 9.87 17.21 -11.66
N PHE A 219 9.80 16.61 -10.49
CA PHE A 219 9.02 17.14 -9.37
C PHE A 219 9.48 18.57 -9.02
N MET A 220 10.81 18.78 -8.91
CA MET A 220 11.36 20.11 -8.64
C MET A 220 10.99 21.12 -9.70
N ARG A 221 11.03 20.75 -11.00
CA ARG A 221 10.58 21.64 -12.09
C ARG A 221 9.09 21.99 -11.97
N MET A 222 8.25 21.00 -11.71
CA MET A 222 6.80 21.23 -11.53
C MET A 222 6.54 22.18 -10.36
N LYS A 223 7.25 21.99 -9.25
CA LYS A 223 7.17 22.86 -8.08
C LYS A 223 7.62 24.28 -8.38
N MET A 224 8.77 24.46 -9.05
CA MET A 224 9.27 25.77 -9.45
C MET A 224 8.29 26.53 -10.34
N ILE A 225 7.63 25.85 -11.27
CA ILE A 225 6.61 26.45 -12.16
C ILE A 225 5.37 26.83 -11.33
N ALA A 226 4.91 25.98 -10.42
CA ALA A 226 3.77 26.26 -9.57
C ALA A 226 4.04 27.43 -8.58
N ASP A 227 5.27 27.55 -8.09
CA ASP A 227 5.69 28.61 -7.15
C ASP A 227 5.86 29.99 -7.83
N GLN A 228 5.87 30.09 -9.17
CA GLN A 228 5.99 31.36 -9.90
C GLN A 228 4.74 32.26 -9.83
N ASN A 229 3.76 31.93 -8.96
CA ASN A 229 2.54 32.70 -8.74
C ASN A 229 1.69 32.98 -10.01
N ASP A 230 1.83 32.16 -11.05
CA ASP A 230 0.90 32.19 -12.16
C ASP A 230 -0.41 31.50 -11.73
N PRO A 231 -1.54 32.25 -11.65
CA PRO A 231 -2.81 31.68 -11.23
C PRO A 231 -3.32 30.56 -12.16
N ASN A 232 -2.74 30.47 -13.37
CA ASN A 232 -3.09 29.44 -14.35
C ASN A 232 -2.29 28.15 -14.18
N VAL A 233 -1.22 28.16 -13.40
CA VAL A 233 -0.36 27.00 -13.16
C VAL A 233 -0.61 26.48 -11.76
N LYS A 234 -1.30 25.33 -11.67
CA LYS A 234 -1.53 24.58 -10.42
C LYS A 234 -0.89 23.21 -10.53
N MET A 235 -0.43 22.70 -9.39
CA MET A 235 -0.05 21.29 -9.31
C MET A 235 -1.26 20.43 -9.71
N PRO A 236 -1.07 19.42 -10.56
CA PRO A 236 -2.16 18.54 -10.97
C PRO A 236 -2.72 17.81 -9.73
N THR A 237 -4.02 17.82 -9.58
CA THR A 237 -4.74 17.09 -8.53
C THR A 237 -5.38 15.82 -9.05
N HIS A 238 -5.46 15.67 -10.37
CA HIS A 238 -6.06 14.52 -11.03
C HIS A 238 -5.10 13.93 -12.06
N VAL A 239 -5.18 12.64 -12.25
CA VAL A 239 -4.44 11.88 -13.24
C VAL A 239 -5.39 11.00 -14.02
N SER A 240 -5.12 10.83 -15.31
CA SER A 240 -5.80 9.86 -16.16
C SER A 240 -5.03 8.55 -16.10
N ILE A 241 -5.70 7.48 -15.69
CA ILE A 241 -5.14 6.15 -15.56
C ILE A 241 -5.68 5.31 -16.68
N ARG A 242 -4.78 4.78 -17.52
CA ARG A 242 -5.12 3.98 -18.69
C ARG A 242 -4.77 2.52 -18.46
N LEU A 243 -5.71 1.65 -18.75
CA LEU A 243 -5.54 0.21 -18.68
C LEU A 243 -5.25 -0.37 -20.07
N GLY A 244 -4.30 -1.31 -20.10
CA GLY A 244 -3.94 -2.05 -21.32
C GLY A 244 -3.17 -1.24 -22.35
N GLN A 245 -2.58 -1.93 -23.33
CA GLN A 245 -1.76 -1.30 -24.38
C GLN A 245 -2.57 -0.38 -25.29
N ASP A 246 -3.86 -0.62 -25.44
CA ASP A 246 -4.73 0.15 -26.35
C ASP A 246 -5.22 1.47 -25.71
N GLY A 247 -5.05 1.67 -24.42
CA GLY A 247 -5.46 2.88 -23.69
C GLY A 247 -6.95 3.25 -23.79
N ARG A 248 -7.80 2.29 -24.22
CA ARG A 248 -9.23 2.54 -24.50
C ARG A 248 -10.05 2.74 -23.23
N GLN A 249 -9.64 2.13 -22.13
CA GLN A 249 -10.28 2.33 -20.82
C GLN A 249 -9.42 3.30 -20.00
N SER A 250 -10.00 4.46 -19.69
CA SER A 250 -9.36 5.45 -18.84
C SER A 250 -10.22 5.72 -17.62
N TYR A 251 -9.57 5.80 -16.49
CA TYR A 251 -10.17 6.15 -15.20
C TYR A 251 -9.53 7.45 -14.70
N THR A 252 -10.31 8.27 -14.03
CA THR A 252 -9.77 9.48 -13.41
C THR A 252 -9.44 9.18 -11.96
N GLY A 253 -8.17 9.37 -11.58
CA GLY A 253 -7.71 9.27 -10.21
C GLY A 253 -7.44 10.65 -9.62
N THR A 254 -7.67 10.77 -8.30
CA THR A 254 -7.32 11.96 -7.53
C THR A 254 -6.02 11.68 -6.79
N LEU A 255 -5.02 12.55 -6.96
CA LEU A 255 -3.77 12.45 -6.22
C LEU A 255 -4.01 12.70 -4.73
N ASP A 256 -3.64 11.75 -3.89
CA ASP A 256 -3.86 11.80 -2.45
C ASP A 256 -2.57 11.64 -1.63
N TYR A 257 -1.49 11.18 -2.25
CA TYR A 257 -0.21 10.98 -1.57
C TYR A 257 0.98 11.28 -2.47
N LEU A 258 1.95 11.97 -1.92
CA LEU A 258 3.28 12.17 -2.47
C LEU A 258 4.29 11.77 -1.38
N SER A 259 5.26 10.94 -1.73
CA SER A 259 6.31 10.53 -0.79
C SER A 259 7.07 11.74 -0.24
N PRO A 260 7.31 11.82 1.09
CA PRO A 260 8.10 12.89 1.69
C PRO A 260 9.61 12.74 1.43
N ASN A 261 10.04 11.59 0.92
CA ASN A 261 11.44 11.28 0.64
C ASN A 261 11.60 10.79 -0.80
N VAL A 262 12.79 11.05 -1.35
CA VAL A 262 13.26 10.49 -2.62
C VAL A 262 13.90 9.13 -2.35
N ASP A 263 13.57 8.14 -3.16
CA ASP A 263 14.29 6.87 -3.16
C ASP A 263 15.67 7.09 -3.79
N LEU A 264 16.74 6.97 -2.98
CA LEU A 264 18.10 7.24 -3.40
C LEU A 264 18.63 6.23 -4.44
N SER A 265 18.02 5.05 -4.53
CA SER A 265 18.44 4.03 -5.51
C SER A 265 17.93 4.33 -6.92
N THR A 266 16.79 4.98 -7.03
CA THR A 266 16.11 5.27 -8.31
C THR A 266 16.04 6.76 -8.64
N GLY A 267 16.29 7.66 -7.67
CA GLY A 267 16.11 9.11 -7.84
C GLY A 267 14.65 9.51 -8.06
N THR A 268 13.70 8.75 -7.51
CA THR A 268 12.28 8.97 -7.74
C THR A 268 11.49 9.20 -6.46
N LEU A 269 10.34 9.88 -6.58
CA LEU A 269 9.33 10.00 -5.54
C LEU A 269 8.13 9.12 -5.90
N ASN A 270 7.65 8.38 -4.91
CA ASN A 270 6.41 7.62 -5.08
C ASN A 270 5.21 8.56 -4.96
N VAL A 271 4.29 8.44 -5.89
CA VAL A 271 3.03 9.17 -5.96
C VAL A 271 1.88 8.18 -6.02
N ARG A 272 0.78 8.53 -5.37
CA ARG A 272 -0.41 7.70 -5.34
C ARG A 272 -1.64 8.52 -5.74
N ALA A 273 -2.49 7.91 -6.54
CA ALA A 273 -3.81 8.42 -6.86
C ALA A 273 -4.88 7.42 -6.42
N ASN A 274 -5.97 7.89 -5.85
CA ASN A 274 -7.12 7.06 -5.53
C ASN A 274 -8.13 7.04 -6.68
N LEU A 275 -8.79 5.88 -6.85
CA LEU A 275 -9.82 5.63 -7.86
C LEU A 275 -10.99 4.89 -7.24
N GLU A 276 -12.20 5.26 -7.61
CA GLU A 276 -13.39 4.47 -7.30
C GLU A 276 -13.45 3.22 -8.18
N ASN A 277 -13.79 2.09 -7.60
CA ASN A 277 -13.94 0.79 -8.29
C ASN A 277 -15.30 0.16 -7.99
N LYS A 278 -16.37 0.92 -8.27
CA LYS A 278 -17.76 0.50 -7.95
C LYS A 278 -18.13 -0.84 -8.59
N ASP A 279 -17.70 -1.05 -9.81
CA ASP A 279 -18.04 -2.24 -10.59
C ASP A 279 -17.10 -3.42 -10.28
N GLY A 280 -15.99 -3.18 -9.55
CA GLY A 280 -15.02 -4.20 -9.18
C GLY A 280 -14.20 -4.73 -10.37
N GLU A 281 -14.08 -3.94 -11.45
CA GLU A 281 -13.30 -4.30 -12.63
C GLU A 281 -11.80 -4.20 -12.37
N LEU A 282 -11.39 -3.17 -11.60
CA LEU A 282 -9.99 -2.96 -11.26
C LEU A 282 -9.54 -4.01 -10.24
N LYS A 283 -8.35 -4.56 -10.48
CA LYS A 283 -7.74 -5.58 -9.62
C LYS A 283 -6.38 -5.11 -9.12
N SER A 284 -6.05 -5.50 -7.90
CA SER A 284 -4.72 -5.29 -7.35
C SER A 284 -3.67 -6.02 -8.20
N GLY A 285 -2.57 -5.34 -8.52
CA GLY A 285 -1.50 -5.87 -9.36
C GLY A 285 -1.62 -5.58 -10.85
N LEU A 286 -2.70 -4.93 -11.32
CA LEU A 286 -2.79 -4.49 -12.71
C LEU A 286 -1.78 -3.36 -12.98
N TYR A 287 -1.09 -3.44 -14.11
CA TYR A 287 -0.25 -2.37 -14.63
C TYR A 287 -1.08 -1.30 -15.34
N VAL A 288 -0.71 -0.05 -15.13
CA VAL A 288 -1.39 1.14 -15.63
C VAL A 288 -0.39 2.16 -16.16
#